data_1d1a75d9bc973185de1d94b9ab9566df
#
_entry.id   1d1a75d9bc973185de1d94b9ab9566df
#
_cell.length_a   1.000
_cell.length_b   1.000
_cell.length_c   1.000
_cell.angle_alpha   90.00
_cell.angle_beta   90.00
_cell.angle_gamma   90.00
#
_symmetry.space_group_name_H-M   'P 1'
#
loop_
_entity.id
_entity.type
_entity.pdbx_description
1 polymer ?
#
loop_
_entity_poly.entity_id
_entity_poly.type
_entity_poly.pdbx_seq_one_letter_code
_entity_poly.pdbx_strand_id
1 'polypeptide(L)'
;MGRFCILCEHIRPNEASGGKGRRARICRKCRRLPREQHDRLLHEREILGFLGQSHISHKNVARLRALAGSANAHIAGLATLVRDVAAVAPYRRRRIRTLARQRRDLLKRKEVARLILPRTKWEDCESGDVDPLATWYEWAEYAREFARE
;
A
#
# COMPACT_ATOMS: atom_id res chain seq x y z
N MET A 1 -4.65 15.01 -22.90
CA MET A 1 -4.76 13.93 -21.89
C MET A 1 -3.53 13.95 -20.99
N GLY A 2 -3.72 13.85 -19.68
CA GLY A 2 -2.61 13.82 -18.73
C GLY A 2 -2.03 12.41 -18.54
N ARG A 3 -0.80 12.31 -18.04
CA ARG A 3 -0.15 11.04 -17.68
C ARG A 3 -0.09 10.88 -16.16
N PHE A 4 -0.42 9.68 -15.70
CA PHE A 4 -0.32 9.33 -14.29
C PHE A 4 1.15 9.17 -13.87
N CYS A 5 1.54 9.91 -12.82
CA CYS A 5 2.87 9.79 -12.23
C CYS A 5 2.88 8.70 -11.17
N ILE A 6 3.74 7.69 -11.34
CA ILE A 6 3.81 6.56 -10.40
C ILE A 6 4.40 6.91 -9.03
N LEU A 7 5.06 8.05 -8.86
CA LEU A 7 5.65 8.45 -7.57
C LEU A 7 4.74 9.36 -6.75
N CYS A 8 4.11 10.36 -7.37
CA CYS A 8 3.22 11.27 -6.64
C CYS A 8 1.74 10.95 -6.79
N GLU A 9 1.41 9.89 -7.55
CA GLU A 9 0.04 9.40 -7.78
C GLU A 9 -0.93 10.45 -8.35
N HIS A 10 -0.40 11.47 -9.03
CA HIS A 10 -1.20 12.51 -9.65
C HIS A 10 -1.16 12.40 -11.18
N ILE A 11 -2.29 12.74 -11.81
CA ILE A 11 -2.34 12.95 -13.26
C ILE A 11 -1.67 14.28 -13.56
N ARG A 12 -0.63 14.28 -14.39
CA ARG A 12 0.11 15.47 -14.80
C ARG A 12 -0.03 15.70 -16.30
N PRO A 13 -0.02 16.95 -16.79
CA PRO A 13 0.01 17.23 -18.22
C PRO A 13 1.17 16.49 -18.91
N ASN A 14 1.00 16.11 -20.17
CA ASN A 14 2.02 15.40 -20.95
C ASN A 14 3.38 16.12 -20.97
N GLU A 15 3.35 17.45 -20.99
CA GLU A 15 4.53 18.32 -20.94
C GLU A 15 5.34 18.16 -19.64
N ALA A 16 4.68 17.82 -18.54
CA ALA A 16 5.32 17.54 -17.25
C ALA A 16 5.91 16.12 -17.17
N SER A 17 5.67 15.28 -18.18
CA SER A 17 6.12 13.89 -18.26
C SER A 17 7.06 13.74 -19.47
N GLY A 18 8.36 13.81 -19.25
CA GLY A 18 9.35 13.64 -20.33
C GLY A 18 10.11 12.32 -20.18
N GLY A 19 10.33 11.59 -21.29
CA GLY A 19 11.15 10.38 -21.34
C GLY A 19 10.49 9.19 -22.03
N LYS A 20 11.30 8.17 -22.39
CA LYS A 20 10.85 6.90 -23.00
C LYS A 20 10.79 5.79 -21.92
N GLY A 21 9.88 4.85 -22.08
CA GLY A 21 9.75 3.68 -21.21
C GLY A 21 9.29 4.00 -19.78
N ARG A 22 9.86 3.31 -18.77
CA ARG A 22 9.52 3.52 -17.33
C ARG A 22 9.72 4.95 -16.85
N ARG A 23 10.69 5.68 -17.43
CA ARG A 23 10.95 7.09 -17.11
C ARG A 23 9.81 8.02 -17.55
N ALA A 24 9.01 7.61 -18.54
CA ALA A 24 7.85 8.39 -18.98
C ALA A 24 6.70 8.41 -17.94
N ARG A 25 6.72 7.50 -16.96
CA ARG A 25 5.71 7.40 -15.89
C ARG A 25 6.05 8.23 -14.65
N ILE A 26 7.15 8.97 -14.67
CA ILE A 26 7.59 9.81 -13.54
C ILE A 26 7.58 11.25 -14.02
N CYS A 27 6.83 12.13 -13.35
CA CYS A 27 6.78 13.55 -13.70
C CYS A 27 8.14 14.23 -13.44
N ARG A 28 8.37 15.35 -14.11
CA ARG A 28 9.63 16.13 -13.99
C ARG A 28 9.91 16.52 -12.54
N LYS A 29 8.88 16.88 -11.76
CA LYS A 29 9.01 17.26 -10.34
C LYS A 29 9.54 16.09 -9.52
N CYS A 30 8.95 14.91 -9.64
CA CYS A 30 9.39 13.72 -8.92
C CYS A 30 10.77 13.23 -9.37
N ARG A 31 11.14 13.46 -10.62
CA ARG A 31 12.47 13.11 -11.15
C ARG A 31 13.60 13.94 -10.54
N ARG A 32 13.29 15.16 -10.05
CA ARG A 32 14.26 16.05 -9.39
C ARG A 32 14.45 15.73 -7.91
N LEU A 33 13.68 14.81 -7.35
CA LEU A 33 13.84 14.38 -5.95
C LEU A 33 15.22 13.77 -5.74
N PRO A 34 15.84 13.97 -4.56
CA PRO A 34 17.06 13.27 -4.16
C PRO A 34 16.87 11.75 -4.30
N ARG A 35 17.93 11.05 -4.67
CA ARG A 35 17.92 9.60 -4.92
C ARG A 35 17.29 8.82 -3.76
N GLU A 36 17.64 9.15 -2.54
CA GLU A 36 17.12 8.50 -1.35
C GLU A 36 15.60 8.61 -1.21
N GLN A 37 15.05 9.81 -1.47
CA GLN A 37 13.60 10.03 -1.44
C GLN A 37 12.90 9.31 -2.58
N HIS A 38 13.52 9.28 -3.75
CA HIS A 38 13.01 8.58 -4.91
C HIS A 38 12.95 7.06 -4.65
N ASP A 39 14.03 6.48 -4.13
CA ASP A 39 14.12 5.05 -3.82
C ASP A 39 13.16 4.68 -2.67
N ARG A 40 13.02 5.54 -1.66
CA ARG A 40 12.04 5.37 -0.58
C ARG A 40 10.62 5.26 -1.13
N LEU A 41 10.19 6.21 -1.95
CA LEU A 41 8.84 6.21 -2.53
C LEU A 41 8.58 4.99 -3.43
N LEU A 42 9.59 4.55 -4.19
CA LEU A 42 9.48 3.34 -5.01
C LEU A 42 9.32 2.08 -4.15
N HIS A 43 10.13 1.93 -3.11
CA HIS A 43 10.06 0.78 -2.20
C HIS A 43 8.75 0.78 -1.40
N GLU A 44 8.32 1.92 -0.89
CA GLU A 44 7.04 2.05 -0.19
C GLU A 44 5.89 1.59 -1.09
N ARG A 45 5.85 2.09 -2.32
CA ARG A 45 4.84 1.68 -3.31
C ARG A 45 4.92 0.20 -3.66
N GLU A 46 6.13 -0.37 -3.81
CA GLU A 46 6.34 -1.80 -4.05
C GLU A 46 5.73 -2.63 -2.92
N ILE A 47 6.01 -2.27 -1.66
CA ILE A 47 5.50 -2.95 -0.47
C ILE A 47 3.97 -2.87 -0.39
N LEU A 48 3.40 -1.68 -0.61
CA LEU A 48 1.95 -1.48 -0.62
C LEU A 48 1.28 -2.26 -1.76
N GLY A 49 1.95 -2.34 -2.91
CA GLY A 49 1.51 -3.14 -4.05
C GLY A 49 1.36 -4.63 -3.72
N PHE A 50 2.21 -5.18 -2.86
CA PHE A 50 2.08 -6.57 -2.40
C PHE A 50 0.82 -6.81 -1.55
N LEU A 51 0.43 -5.83 -0.73
CA LEU A 51 -0.84 -5.88 0.02
C LEU A 51 -2.06 -5.85 -0.88
N GLY A 52 -2.00 -5.15 -2.01
CA GLY A 52 -3.07 -5.05 -2.99
C GLY A 52 -3.28 -6.33 -3.81
N GLN A 53 -2.32 -7.25 -3.83
CA GLN A 53 -2.42 -8.49 -4.58
C GLN A 53 -3.40 -9.47 -3.93
N SER A 54 -4.06 -10.29 -4.75
CA SER A 54 -4.94 -11.37 -4.28
C SER A 54 -4.22 -12.37 -3.38
N HIS A 55 -2.94 -12.62 -3.65
CA HIS A 55 -2.06 -13.50 -2.88
C HIS A 55 -0.64 -12.94 -2.86
N ILE A 56 -0.01 -12.91 -1.68
CA ILE A 56 1.40 -12.55 -1.52
C ILE A 56 2.24 -13.80 -1.73
N SER A 57 2.91 -13.89 -2.88
CA SER A 57 3.69 -15.06 -3.27
C SER A 57 4.99 -15.20 -2.46
N HIS A 58 5.58 -16.41 -2.46
CA HIS A 58 6.90 -16.65 -1.85
C HIS A 58 8.00 -15.73 -2.41
N LYS A 59 7.95 -15.40 -3.71
CA LYS A 59 8.87 -14.44 -4.33
C LYS A 59 8.73 -13.05 -3.72
N ASN A 60 7.50 -12.61 -3.47
CA ASN A 60 7.23 -11.32 -2.84
C ASN A 60 7.65 -11.31 -1.37
N VAL A 61 7.48 -12.43 -0.66
CA VAL A 61 7.98 -12.58 0.72
C VAL A 61 9.51 -12.52 0.77
N ALA A 62 10.21 -13.13 -0.19
CA ALA A 62 11.67 -13.04 -0.29
C ALA A 62 12.10 -11.56 -0.55
N ARG A 63 11.40 -10.85 -1.41
CA ARG A 63 11.64 -9.42 -1.66
C ARG A 63 11.38 -8.57 -0.42
N LEU A 64 10.30 -8.84 0.34
CA LEU A 64 10.01 -8.18 1.61
C LEU A 64 11.11 -8.41 2.66
N ARG A 65 11.69 -9.61 2.71
CA ARG A 65 12.86 -9.90 3.59
C ARG A 65 14.05 -9.03 3.23
N ALA A 66 14.35 -8.89 1.94
CA ALA A 66 15.43 -8.01 1.48
C ALA A 66 15.17 -6.55 1.85
N LEU A 67 13.95 -6.05 1.68
CA LEU A 67 13.56 -4.69 2.05
C LEU A 67 13.52 -4.46 3.56
N ALA A 68 13.26 -5.49 4.36
CA ALA A 68 13.32 -5.41 5.83
C ALA A 68 14.77 -5.16 6.34
N GLY A 69 15.79 -5.49 5.54
CA GLY A 69 17.19 -5.14 5.81
C GLY A 69 17.61 -3.76 5.29
N SER A 70 16.68 -2.93 4.82
CA SER A 70 16.98 -1.58 4.31
C SER A 70 17.53 -0.67 5.41
N ALA A 71 18.49 0.18 5.05
CA ALA A 71 19.01 1.24 5.94
C ALA A 71 17.91 2.27 6.31
N ASN A 72 16.87 2.41 5.49
CA ASN A 72 15.73 3.27 5.79
C ASN A 72 14.77 2.59 6.76
N ALA A 73 14.73 3.05 8.02
CA ALA A 73 13.92 2.48 9.10
C ALA A 73 12.41 2.41 8.77
N HIS A 74 11.88 3.38 8.03
CA HIS A 74 10.49 3.39 7.60
C HIS A 74 10.20 2.22 6.64
N ILE A 75 11.04 2.04 5.63
CA ILE A 75 10.92 0.95 4.65
C ILE A 75 11.11 -0.41 5.32
N ALA A 76 12.11 -0.54 6.19
CA ALA A 76 12.35 -1.76 6.96
C ALA A 76 11.16 -2.12 7.85
N GLY A 77 10.56 -1.15 8.52
CA GLY A 77 9.37 -1.33 9.35
C GLY A 77 8.14 -1.77 8.56
N LEU A 78 7.87 -1.12 7.42
CA LEU A 78 6.76 -1.49 6.52
C LEU A 78 6.96 -2.89 5.93
N ALA A 79 8.15 -3.19 5.43
CA ALA A 79 8.46 -4.49 4.85
C ALA A 79 8.33 -5.63 5.88
N THR A 80 8.78 -5.41 7.11
CA THR A 80 8.62 -6.35 8.21
C THR A 80 7.15 -6.59 8.53
N LEU A 81 6.36 -5.52 8.65
CA LEU A 81 4.93 -5.62 8.92
C LEU A 81 4.20 -6.41 7.83
N VAL A 82 4.44 -6.09 6.55
CA VAL A 82 3.77 -6.78 5.43
C VAL A 82 4.24 -8.23 5.31
N ARG A 83 5.50 -8.52 5.61
CA ARG A 83 6.01 -9.90 5.69
C ARG A 83 5.30 -10.70 6.78
N ASP A 84 5.14 -10.14 7.97
CA ASP A 84 4.47 -10.78 9.09
C ASP A 84 2.99 -11.01 8.79
N VAL A 85 2.34 -10.05 8.12
CA VAL A 85 0.96 -10.20 7.59
C VAL A 85 0.88 -11.33 6.56
N ALA A 86 1.85 -11.41 5.64
CA ALA A 86 1.90 -12.46 4.62
C ALA A 86 2.08 -13.86 5.22
N ALA A 87 2.81 -13.98 6.32
CA ALA A 87 3.01 -15.26 7.03
C ALA A 87 1.71 -15.79 7.65
N VAL A 88 0.83 -14.91 8.11
CA VAL A 88 -0.45 -15.30 8.76
C VAL A 88 -1.60 -15.33 7.76
N ALA A 89 -1.69 -14.35 6.88
CA ALA A 89 -2.81 -14.17 5.96
C ALA A 89 -2.34 -13.74 4.56
N PRO A 90 -1.75 -14.65 3.76
CA PRO A 90 -1.21 -14.32 2.45
C PRO A 90 -2.28 -13.95 1.43
N TYR A 91 -3.50 -14.45 1.59
CA TYR A 91 -4.61 -14.18 0.69
C TYR A 91 -5.33 -12.89 1.09
N ARG A 92 -5.58 -11.99 0.13
CA ARG A 92 -6.31 -10.73 0.34
C ARG A 92 -7.72 -10.98 0.88
N ARG A 93 -8.43 -11.93 0.28
CA ARG A 93 -9.76 -12.34 0.72
C ARG A 93 -9.64 -12.92 2.14
N ARG A 94 -10.39 -12.37 3.08
CA ARG A 94 -10.40 -12.74 4.50
C ARG A 94 -9.16 -12.32 5.31
N ARG A 95 -8.21 -11.55 4.73
CA ARG A 95 -6.97 -11.14 5.44
C ARG A 95 -7.28 -10.42 6.74
N ILE A 96 -8.16 -9.42 6.71
CA ILE A 96 -8.53 -8.65 7.91
C ILE A 96 -9.17 -9.55 8.95
N ARG A 97 -10.13 -10.40 8.55
CA ARG A 97 -10.79 -11.35 9.43
C ARG A 97 -9.81 -12.34 10.08
N THR A 98 -8.87 -12.87 9.30
CA THR A 98 -7.84 -13.77 9.79
C THR A 98 -6.93 -13.08 10.81
N LEU A 99 -6.47 -11.85 10.50
CA LEU A 99 -5.65 -11.06 11.43
C LEU A 99 -6.41 -10.70 12.70
N ALA A 100 -7.68 -10.34 12.61
CA ALA A 100 -8.52 -10.02 13.78
C ALA A 100 -8.65 -11.21 14.73
N ARG A 101 -8.72 -12.42 14.20
CA ARG A 101 -8.82 -13.66 14.99
C ARG A 101 -7.49 -14.13 15.57
N GLN A 102 -6.43 -14.08 14.78
CA GLN A 102 -5.17 -14.75 15.10
C GLN A 102 -4.08 -13.79 15.57
N ARG A 103 -4.06 -12.56 15.05
CA ARG A 103 -2.97 -11.60 15.26
C ARG A 103 -3.49 -10.16 15.30
N ARG A 104 -4.27 -9.83 16.34
CA ARG A 104 -4.78 -8.46 16.58
C ARG A 104 -3.67 -7.41 16.67
N ASP A 105 -2.48 -7.81 17.14
CA ASP A 105 -1.30 -6.95 17.19
C ASP A 105 -0.87 -6.45 15.81
N LEU A 106 -0.89 -7.32 14.80
CA LEU A 106 -0.58 -6.95 13.41
C LEU A 106 -1.64 -6.03 12.81
N LEU A 107 -2.90 -6.25 13.17
CA LEU A 107 -4.00 -5.40 12.73
C LEU A 107 -3.82 -3.97 13.26
N LYS A 108 -3.57 -3.81 14.56
CA LYS A 108 -3.27 -2.51 15.18
C LYS A 108 -2.05 -1.83 14.55
N ARG A 109 -0.98 -2.58 14.27
CA ARG A 109 0.20 -2.04 13.58
C ARG A 109 -0.14 -1.56 12.17
N LYS A 110 -1.03 -2.24 11.44
CA LYS A 110 -1.53 -1.78 10.12
C LYS A 110 -2.32 -0.47 10.24
N GLU A 111 -3.14 -0.32 11.27
CA GLU A 111 -3.89 0.92 11.53
C GLU A 111 -2.93 2.09 11.81
N VAL A 112 -1.96 1.89 12.70
CA VAL A 112 -0.93 2.90 13.01
C VAL A 112 -0.12 3.27 11.76
N ALA A 113 0.20 2.30 10.91
CA ALA A 113 0.89 2.53 9.65
C ALA A 113 -0.03 3.09 8.54
N ARG A 114 -1.30 3.37 8.84
CA ARG A 114 -2.33 3.85 7.89
C ARG A 114 -2.50 2.92 6.67
N LEU A 115 -2.24 1.65 6.85
CA LEU A 115 -2.44 0.61 5.81
C LEU A 115 -3.89 0.07 5.81
N ILE A 116 -4.64 0.40 6.85
CA ILE A 116 -6.10 0.26 6.91
C ILE A 116 -6.59 1.69 7.11
N LEU A 117 -7.37 2.19 6.17
CA LEU A 117 -7.97 3.50 6.33
C LEU A 117 -8.99 3.42 7.47
N PRO A 118 -8.88 4.28 8.50
CA PRO A 118 -9.99 4.46 9.41
C PRO A 118 -11.20 4.90 8.56
N ARG A 119 -12.39 4.50 8.96
CA ARG A 119 -13.65 4.84 8.31
C ARG A 119 -13.67 6.34 7.97
N THR A 120 -13.29 6.67 6.74
CA THR A 120 -13.34 8.04 6.26
C THR A 120 -14.78 8.47 6.22
N LYS A 121 -15.09 9.63 6.80
CA LYS A 121 -16.38 10.28 6.58
C LYS A 121 -16.52 10.50 5.08
N TRP A 122 -17.72 10.33 4.55
CA TRP A 122 -18.05 10.49 3.13
C TRP A 122 -17.63 11.86 2.54
N GLU A 123 -17.32 12.82 3.39
CA GLU A 123 -16.91 14.17 3.03
C GLU A 123 -15.55 14.24 2.32
N ASP A 124 -14.72 13.20 2.44
CA ASP A 124 -13.38 13.15 1.83
C ASP A 124 -13.35 12.43 0.46
N CYS A 125 -14.50 11.96 -0.05
CA CYS A 125 -14.61 11.17 -1.27
C CYS A 125 -14.91 11.97 -2.54
N GLU A 126 -14.62 13.27 -2.59
CA GLU A 126 -14.79 14.05 -3.82
C GLU A 126 -13.71 13.83 -4.89
N SER A 127 -12.70 13.02 -4.64
CA SER A 127 -11.71 12.60 -5.65
C SER A 127 -11.98 11.18 -6.13
N GLY A 128 -12.75 11.07 -7.17
CA GLY A 128 -13.42 9.92 -7.75
C GLY A 128 -12.61 8.77 -8.32
N ASP A 129 -11.67 8.15 -7.61
CA ASP A 129 -10.93 6.97 -8.12
C ASP A 129 -10.68 5.89 -7.06
N VAL A 130 -11.48 5.82 -6.02
CA VAL A 130 -11.45 4.69 -5.09
C VAL A 130 -12.64 3.79 -5.41
N ASP A 131 -12.40 2.54 -5.77
CA ASP A 131 -13.48 1.56 -5.90
C ASP A 131 -14.19 1.42 -4.54
N PRO A 132 -15.39 2.03 -4.37
CA PRO A 132 -16.07 2.09 -3.08
C PRO A 132 -16.47 0.69 -2.59
N LEU A 133 -16.62 -0.26 -3.52
CA LEU A 133 -17.06 -1.61 -3.22
C LEU A 133 -15.95 -2.46 -2.60
N ALA A 134 -14.70 -2.34 -3.09
CA ALA A 134 -13.58 -3.11 -2.54
C ALA A 134 -13.27 -2.72 -1.09
N THR A 135 -13.33 -1.42 -0.79
CA THR A 135 -13.12 -0.88 0.56
C THR A 135 -14.30 -1.23 1.49
N TRP A 136 -15.53 -1.19 0.95
CA TRP A 136 -16.75 -1.47 1.71
C TRP A 136 -16.85 -2.94 2.17
N TYR A 137 -16.45 -3.89 1.32
CA TYR A 137 -16.45 -5.31 1.68
C TYR A 137 -15.42 -5.64 2.76
N GLU A 138 -14.22 -5.06 2.71
CA GLU A 138 -13.21 -5.22 3.77
C GLU A 138 -13.70 -4.66 5.11
N TRP A 139 -14.37 -3.51 5.09
CA TRP A 139 -14.93 -2.86 6.28
C TRP A 139 -16.16 -3.56 6.85
N ALA A 140 -17.04 -4.06 6.01
CA ALA A 140 -18.21 -4.79 6.45
C ALA A 140 -17.84 -6.12 7.14
N GLU A 141 -16.75 -6.76 6.72
CA GLU A 141 -16.20 -7.94 7.40
C GLU A 141 -15.59 -7.57 8.77
N TYR A 142 -14.85 -6.47 8.84
CA TYR A 142 -14.27 -5.96 10.09
C TYR A 142 -15.35 -5.57 11.10
N ALA A 143 -16.33 -4.77 10.70
CA ALA A 143 -17.42 -4.33 11.58
C ALA A 143 -18.29 -5.49 12.11
N ARG A 144 -18.50 -6.54 11.32
CA ARG A 144 -19.24 -7.73 11.76
C ARG A 144 -18.50 -8.57 12.79
N GLU A 145 -17.16 -8.58 12.76
CA GLU A 145 -16.36 -9.35 13.73
C GLU A 145 -16.33 -8.65 15.11
N PHE A 146 -16.34 -7.29 15.14
CA PHE A 146 -16.36 -6.52 16.39
C PHE A 146 -17.75 -6.30 16.99
N ALA A 147 -18.81 -6.44 16.21
CA ALA A 147 -20.19 -6.30 16.71
C ALA A 147 -20.71 -7.57 17.45
N ARG A 148 -19.89 -8.61 17.57
CA ARG A 148 -20.25 -9.89 18.22
C ARG A 148 -19.61 -10.07 19.61
N GLU A 149 -18.89 -9.08 20.11
CA GLU A 149 -18.44 -8.99 21.53
C GLU A 149 -19.33 -8.02 22.32
#